data_800e3b050dc86521dc12a6a5fcb06e23
#
_entry.id   800e3b050dc86521dc12a6a5fcb06e23
#
_cell.length_a   1.000
_cell.length_b   1.000
_cell.length_c   1.000
_cell.angle_alpha   90.00
_cell.angle_beta   90.00
_cell.angle_gamma   90.00
#
_symmetry.space_group_name_H-M   'P 1'
#
loop_
_entity.id
_entity.type
_entity.pdbx_description
1 polymer ?
#
loop_
_entity_poly.entity_id
_entity_poly.type
_entity_poly.pdbx_seq_one_letter_code
_entity_poly.pdbx_strand_id
1 'polypeptide(L)'
;WKFISEGGIQYGYATVSSITSTTIVACAVQKAFGGTSGETSWRLGAWYEGNYPRAVAFYEQRLMYAGSLYQPQTIWGSRSGDYYTHTPGSLDDDALVYTIATDQVNAIYWLSPGKVLAVGTAGGEFKVSASTNQEALTPTNVRVVRETNYGSSYQMPLRIAHVALFVQRAARKLREFVYQFETDAYVSPDLTLLAEHITETGITQMAYQQEPDSIVWCVLTDGTLIGFTYQRDQKVLAWHKHIVGGVSDAAGTQARVESVASVPGSNRDEVYVVVQRLVNGATKRYVELLSPGLLDTETQEDCFYV
;
A
#
# COMPACT_ATOMS: atom_id res chain seq x y z
N TRP A 1 -1.22 25.69 7.62
CA TRP A 1 -1.01 26.26 8.94
C TRP A 1 -2.26 26.04 9.77
N LYS A 2 -2.09 25.58 11.00
CA LYS A 2 -3.19 25.34 11.90
C LYS A 2 -2.97 26.19 13.14
N PHE A 3 -3.93 27.02 13.45
CA PHE A 3 -3.93 27.84 14.66
C PHE A 3 -4.91 27.22 15.67
N ILE A 4 -4.54 27.20 16.92
CA ILE A 4 -5.35 26.73 18.04
C ILE A 4 -5.64 27.94 18.91
N SER A 5 -6.90 28.24 19.15
CA SER A 5 -7.32 29.28 20.11
C SER A 5 -7.64 28.63 21.45
N GLU A 6 -7.02 29.11 22.54
CA GLU A 6 -7.38 28.77 23.91
C GLU A 6 -8.55 29.61 24.35
N GLY A 7 -9.66 29.04 24.67
CA GLY A 7 -10.83 29.75 25.20
C GLY A 7 -12.15 29.05 24.93
N GLY A 8 -12.11 27.83 24.57
CA GLY A 8 -13.19 26.99 24.14
C GLY A 8 -12.74 26.39 22.83
N ILE A 9 -12.41 25.17 22.87
CA ILE A 9 -11.69 24.32 21.91
C ILE A 9 -12.27 24.42 20.48
N GLN A 10 -12.09 25.56 19.82
CA GLN A 10 -12.40 25.69 18.41
C GLN A 10 -11.10 25.81 17.59
N TYR A 11 -10.74 24.73 16.92
CA TYR A 11 -9.62 24.72 15.99
C TYR A 11 -10.02 25.41 14.67
N GLY A 12 -9.30 26.48 14.34
CA GLY A 12 -9.33 27.04 12.99
C GLY A 12 -8.09 26.62 12.19
N TYR A 13 -8.18 26.67 10.88
CA TYR A 13 -7.03 26.53 10.02
C TYR A 13 -7.08 27.47 8.83
N ALA A 14 -5.90 27.82 8.34
CA ALA A 14 -5.74 28.69 7.20
C ALA A 14 -4.63 28.18 6.29
N THR A 15 -4.78 28.42 5.00
CA THR A 15 -3.75 28.17 3.99
C THR A 15 -2.90 29.41 3.80
N VAL A 16 -1.58 29.28 3.83
CA VAL A 16 -0.68 30.40 3.50
C VAL A 16 -0.83 30.72 2.02
N SER A 17 -1.23 31.95 1.71
CA SER A 17 -1.37 32.45 0.34
C SER A 17 -0.13 33.18 -0.13
N SER A 18 0.59 33.91 0.74
CA SER A 18 1.86 34.54 0.41
C SER A 18 2.70 34.76 1.68
N ILE A 19 4.02 34.87 1.51
CA ILE A 19 4.96 35.19 2.58
C ILE A 19 5.44 36.63 2.34
N THR A 20 5.10 37.51 3.27
CA THR A 20 5.48 38.93 3.17
C THR A 20 6.87 39.18 3.77
N SER A 21 7.22 38.49 4.85
CA SER A 21 8.54 38.55 5.49
C SER A 21 8.80 37.24 6.27
N THR A 22 9.94 37.13 6.93
CA THR A 22 10.29 36.01 7.80
C THR A 22 9.33 35.84 8.99
N THR A 23 8.52 36.83 9.30
CA THR A 23 7.62 36.88 10.46
C THR A 23 6.17 37.17 10.10
N ILE A 24 5.87 37.49 8.83
CA ILE A 24 4.53 37.86 8.37
C ILE A 24 4.14 37.02 7.16
N VAL A 25 3.00 36.37 7.27
CA VAL A 25 2.37 35.61 6.19
C VAL A 25 0.92 36.06 6.00
N ALA A 26 0.48 36.13 4.75
CA ALA A 26 -0.93 36.29 4.43
C ALA A 26 -1.56 34.91 4.31
N CYS A 27 -2.73 34.73 4.91
CA CYS A 27 -3.42 33.45 4.95
C CYS A 27 -4.88 33.58 4.50
N ALA A 28 -5.34 32.58 3.73
CA ALA A 28 -6.76 32.37 3.47
C ALA A 28 -7.34 31.46 4.57
N VAL A 29 -8.24 32.00 5.38
CA VAL A 29 -8.89 31.23 6.46
C VAL A 29 -9.88 30.24 5.83
N GLN A 30 -9.66 28.95 6.05
CA GLN A 30 -10.53 27.85 5.57
C GLN A 30 -11.56 27.44 6.63
N LYS A 31 -11.18 27.53 7.89
CA LYS A 31 -12.06 27.31 9.03
C LYS A 31 -11.82 28.43 10.06
N ALA A 32 -12.89 29.06 10.50
CA ALA A 32 -12.81 30.18 11.45
C ALA A 32 -12.06 29.79 12.74
N PHE A 33 -11.26 30.70 13.25
CA PHE A 33 -10.63 30.58 14.56
C PHE A 33 -11.64 30.92 15.67
N GLY A 34 -11.41 30.42 16.88
CA GLY A 34 -12.26 30.69 18.05
C GLY A 34 -12.23 32.14 18.54
N GLY A 35 -11.30 32.97 18.06
CA GLY A 35 -11.16 34.38 18.42
C GLY A 35 -10.22 35.11 17.50
N THR A 36 -10.07 36.44 17.73
CA THR A 36 -9.15 37.32 16.99
C THR A 36 -7.95 37.76 17.84
N SER A 37 -7.85 37.29 19.07
CA SER A 37 -6.71 37.53 19.95
C SER A 37 -5.46 36.84 19.42
N GLY A 38 -4.28 37.43 19.62
CA GLY A 38 -3.02 36.81 19.26
C GLY A 38 -2.78 35.53 20.08
N GLU A 39 -2.50 34.44 19.39
CA GLU A 39 -2.25 33.12 19.98
C GLU A 39 -0.80 32.70 19.70
N THR A 40 -0.14 32.13 20.69
CA THR A 40 1.19 31.54 20.55
C THR A 40 1.15 30.06 20.22
N SER A 41 -0.01 29.43 20.37
CA SER A 41 -0.25 28.00 20.16
C SER A 41 -0.63 27.73 18.71
N TRP A 42 0.36 27.60 17.85
CA TRP A 42 0.16 27.27 16.43
C TRP A 42 1.17 26.23 15.93
N ARG A 43 0.82 25.51 14.92
CA ARG A 43 1.73 24.58 14.25
C ARG A 43 1.41 24.46 12.75
N LEU A 44 2.43 24.10 11.99
CA LEU A 44 2.24 23.71 10.60
C LEU A 44 1.31 22.49 10.50
N GLY A 45 0.53 22.47 9.44
CA GLY A 45 -0.14 21.23 9.04
C GLY A 45 0.91 20.14 8.79
N ALA A 46 0.53 18.88 9.04
CA ALA A 46 1.42 17.75 8.83
C ALA A 46 1.83 17.60 7.36
N TRP A 47 0.97 18.05 6.43
CA TRP A 47 1.15 17.91 5.01
C TRP A 47 1.28 19.28 4.33
N TYR A 48 2.33 19.43 3.57
CA TYR A 48 2.65 20.63 2.80
C TYR A 48 3.50 20.25 1.58
N GLU A 49 3.82 21.18 0.72
CA GLU A 49 4.58 20.91 -0.49
C GLU A 49 5.86 20.12 -0.21
N GLY A 50 6.01 18.96 -0.87
CA GLY A 50 7.11 18.03 -0.68
C GLY A 50 6.99 17.11 0.56
N ASN A 51 5.96 17.27 1.41
CA ASN A 51 5.76 16.44 2.60
C ASN A 51 4.35 15.83 2.64
N TYR A 52 4.07 14.96 1.69
CA TYR A 52 2.80 14.24 1.62
C TYR A 52 2.92 12.82 2.16
N PRO A 53 1.83 12.22 2.68
CA PRO A 53 1.83 10.83 3.12
C PRO A 53 2.04 9.89 1.94
N ARG A 54 2.71 8.76 2.20
CA ARG A 54 3.05 7.74 1.19
C ARG A 54 2.06 6.59 1.14
N ALA A 55 1.39 6.31 2.25
CA ALA A 55 0.44 5.22 2.36
C ALA A 55 -0.95 5.76 2.70
N VAL A 56 -1.97 5.13 2.15
CA VAL A 56 -3.38 5.46 2.38
C VAL A 56 -4.22 4.19 2.46
N ALA A 57 -5.19 4.17 3.37
CA ALA A 57 -6.17 3.09 3.47
C ALA A 57 -7.44 3.58 4.19
N PHE A 58 -8.57 2.93 3.94
CA PHE A 58 -9.76 3.08 4.79
C PHE A 58 -9.74 2.00 5.88
N TYR A 59 -9.92 2.40 7.13
CA TYR A 59 -9.98 1.49 8.25
C TYR A 59 -10.93 2.02 9.32
N GLU A 60 -11.87 1.20 9.76
CA GLU A 60 -12.86 1.51 10.80
C GLU A 60 -13.52 2.90 10.61
N GLN A 61 -14.10 3.15 9.44
CA GLN A 61 -14.76 4.39 9.06
C GLN A 61 -13.87 5.65 9.10
N ARG A 62 -12.54 5.45 9.03
CA ARG A 62 -11.55 6.53 8.97
C ARG A 62 -10.71 6.42 7.70
N LEU A 63 -10.34 7.55 7.15
CA LEU A 63 -9.32 7.63 6.12
C LEU A 63 -7.96 7.73 6.81
N MET A 64 -7.17 6.68 6.67
CA MET A 64 -5.85 6.57 7.30
C MET A 64 -4.77 6.96 6.30
N TYR A 65 -3.86 7.80 6.72
CA TYR A 65 -2.64 8.13 6.01
C TYR A 65 -1.42 7.77 6.84
N ALA A 66 -0.31 7.44 6.21
CA ALA A 66 0.92 7.17 6.93
C ALA A 66 2.18 7.52 6.16
N GLY A 67 3.22 7.80 6.92
CA GLY A 67 4.58 7.99 6.42
C GLY A 67 4.73 9.18 5.47
N SER A 68 5.34 10.25 5.93
CA SER A 68 5.76 11.37 5.08
C SER A 68 7.28 11.54 5.13
N LEU A 69 7.83 12.44 4.31
CA LEU A 69 9.27 12.67 4.28
C LEU A 69 9.85 13.07 5.65
N TYR A 70 9.17 13.98 6.35
CA TYR A 70 9.65 14.49 7.65
C TYR A 70 9.01 13.80 8.86
N GLN A 71 7.96 13.02 8.64
CA GLN A 71 7.29 12.23 9.68
C GLN A 71 7.09 10.78 9.18
N PRO A 72 8.20 10.05 8.95
CA PRO A 72 8.16 8.76 8.27
C PRO A 72 7.43 7.66 9.06
N GLN A 73 7.32 7.79 10.38
CA GLN A 73 6.71 6.81 11.28
C GLN A 73 5.33 7.22 11.80
N THR A 74 4.75 8.31 11.27
CA THR A 74 3.48 8.83 11.77
C THR A 74 2.31 8.30 10.94
N ILE A 75 1.25 7.95 11.64
CA ILE A 75 -0.06 7.55 11.13
C ILE A 75 -1.05 8.65 11.50
N TRP A 76 -1.87 9.06 10.55
CA TRP A 76 -2.97 10.01 10.72
C TRP A 76 -4.27 9.34 10.34
N GLY A 77 -5.26 9.38 11.20
CA GLY A 77 -6.61 8.93 10.90
C GLY A 77 -7.57 10.11 10.90
N SER A 78 -8.48 10.14 9.96
CA SER A 78 -9.54 11.13 9.90
C SER A 78 -10.50 11.01 11.09
N ARG A 79 -11.38 11.98 11.26
CA ARG A 79 -12.56 11.83 12.10
C ARG A 79 -13.42 10.65 11.62
N SER A 80 -14.05 9.93 12.54
CA SER A 80 -14.91 8.80 12.19
C SER A 80 -16.09 9.28 11.34
N GLY A 81 -16.30 8.67 10.18
CA GLY A 81 -17.36 9.04 9.22
C GLY A 81 -17.12 10.36 8.46
N ASP A 82 -16.08 11.12 8.79
CA ASP A 82 -15.68 12.35 8.08
C ASP A 82 -14.24 12.25 7.58
N TYR A 83 -14.07 11.87 6.34
CA TYR A 83 -12.77 11.58 5.72
C TYR A 83 -11.91 12.82 5.41
N TYR A 84 -12.49 14.01 5.50
CA TYR A 84 -11.80 15.26 5.19
C TYR A 84 -11.19 15.93 6.42
N THR A 85 -11.71 15.62 7.62
CA THR A 85 -11.25 16.24 8.86
C THR A 85 -10.17 15.39 9.55
N HIS A 86 -8.93 15.91 9.57
CA HIS A 86 -7.78 15.31 10.26
C HIS A 86 -7.31 16.16 11.43
N THR A 87 -8.21 16.92 12.05
CA THR A 87 -7.91 17.70 13.26
C THR A 87 -7.90 16.78 14.47
N PRO A 88 -6.75 16.55 15.11
CA PRO A 88 -6.67 15.68 16.27
C PRO A 88 -7.53 16.21 17.43
N GLY A 89 -8.11 15.30 18.17
CA GLY A 89 -8.86 15.57 19.38
C GLY A 89 -8.73 14.44 20.39
N SER A 90 -9.58 14.44 21.40
CA SER A 90 -9.58 13.44 22.48
C SER A 90 -10.88 12.64 22.58
N LEU A 91 -11.91 13.02 21.81
CA LEU A 91 -13.15 12.26 21.74
C LEU A 91 -12.97 11.02 20.87
N ASP A 92 -13.79 10.01 21.09
CA ASP A 92 -13.67 8.72 20.40
C ASP A 92 -13.83 8.83 18.87
N ASP A 93 -14.63 9.79 18.41
CA ASP A 93 -14.85 10.06 16.99
C ASP A 93 -13.84 11.05 16.39
N ASP A 94 -13.01 11.71 17.18
CA ASP A 94 -12.03 12.67 16.70
C ASP A 94 -10.94 12.01 15.84
N ALA A 95 -10.27 12.84 15.03
CA ALA A 95 -9.12 12.43 14.24
C ALA A 95 -7.93 12.07 15.14
N LEU A 96 -7.18 11.07 14.75
CA LEU A 96 -6.04 10.56 15.51
C LEU A 96 -4.72 10.84 14.80
N VAL A 97 -3.67 11.03 15.59
CA VAL A 97 -2.28 11.08 15.13
C VAL A 97 -1.45 10.24 16.08
N TYR A 98 -0.74 9.28 15.52
CA TYR A 98 0.13 8.40 16.30
C TYR A 98 1.47 8.23 15.60
N THR A 99 2.56 8.40 16.34
CA THR A 99 3.91 8.16 15.82
C THR A 99 4.45 6.87 16.44
N ILE A 100 4.83 5.93 15.59
CA ILE A 100 5.41 4.65 16.03
C ILE A 100 6.79 4.93 16.63
N ALA A 101 6.95 4.64 17.90
CA ALA A 101 8.24 4.74 18.58
C ALA A 101 9.00 3.42 18.43
N THR A 102 10.13 3.46 17.73
CA THR A 102 11.04 2.32 17.57
C THR A 102 12.49 2.78 17.71
N ASP A 103 13.39 1.85 18.02
CA ASP A 103 14.82 2.14 18.18
C ASP A 103 15.48 2.69 16.91
N GLN A 104 14.87 2.48 15.77
CA GLN A 104 15.32 2.95 14.46
C GLN A 104 14.18 3.65 13.73
N VAL A 105 14.50 4.74 13.03
CA VAL A 105 13.52 5.42 12.17
C VAL A 105 13.28 4.57 10.92
N ASN A 106 12.13 3.94 10.86
CA ASN A 106 11.71 3.09 9.76
C ASN A 106 10.49 3.70 9.07
N ALA A 107 10.65 4.15 7.83
CA ALA A 107 9.57 4.75 7.07
C ALA A 107 8.43 3.74 6.84
N ILE A 108 7.20 4.18 7.05
CA ILE A 108 6.00 3.41 6.70
C ILE A 108 5.84 3.45 5.19
N TYR A 109 5.68 2.28 4.58
CA TYR A 109 5.52 2.12 3.15
C TYR A 109 4.10 1.78 2.73
N TRP A 110 3.38 1.01 3.55
CA TRP A 110 2.01 0.62 3.24
C TRP A 110 1.17 0.38 4.48
N LEU A 111 -0.13 0.48 4.28
CA LEU A 111 -1.19 0.13 5.23
C LEU A 111 -2.06 -0.96 4.60
N SER A 112 -2.42 -1.98 5.36
CA SER A 112 -3.34 -3.03 4.92
C SER A 112 -4.44 -3.22 5.97
N PRO A 113 -5.66 -2.74 5.68
CA PRO A 113 -6.79 -2.86 6.59
C PRO A 113 -7.29 -4.31 6.65
N GLY A 114 -7.65 -4.76 7.83
CA GLY A 114 -8.19 -6.08 8.08
C GLY A 114 -8.90 -6.16 9.41
N LYS A 115 -8.79 -7.28 10.13
CA LYS A 115 -9.21 -7.37 11.53
C LYS A 115 -8.43 -6.40 12.41
N VAL A 116 -7.18 -6.13 12.01
CA VAL A 116 -6.31 -5.09 12.54
C VAL A 116 -5.75 -4.30 11.35
N LEU A 117 -5.25 -3.10 11.58
CA LEU A 117 -4.50 -2.38 10.55
C LEU A 117 -3.05 -2.88 10.56
N ALA A 118 -2.67 -3.65 9.54
CA ALA A 118 -1.29 -4.02 9.33
C ALA A 118 -0.52 -2.85 8.72
N VAL A 119 0.69 -2.62 9.21
CA VAL A 119 1.56 -1.52 8.81
C VAL A 119 2.92 -2.08 8.43
N GLY A 120 3.31 -1.91 7.19
CA GLY A 120 4.64 -2.30 6.71
C GLY A 120 5.60 -1.13 6.72
N THR A 121 6.76 -1.36 7.34
CA THR A 121 7.84 -0.38 7.41
C THR A 121 9.13 -0.95 6.84
N ALA A 122 10.11 -0.10 6.58
CA ALA A 122 11.43 -0.53 6.10
C ALA A 122 12.13 -1.54 7.03
N GLY A 123 11.81 -1.56 8.32
CA GLY A 123 12.50 -2.39 9.32
C GLY A 123 11.63 -3.42 10.03
N GLY A 124 10.35 -3.54 9.68
CA GLY A 124 9.46 -4.53 10.26
C GLY A 124 7.98 -4.26 10.01
N GLU A 125 7.16 -5.21 10.38
CA GLU A 125 5.72 -5.16 10.23
C GLU A 125 5.06 -5.03 11.61
N PHE A 126 4.07 -4.13 11.68
CA PHE A 126 3.37 -3.78 12.90
C PHE A 126 1.88 -4.04 12.77
N LYS A 127 1.27 -4.31 13.90
CA LYS A 127 -0.18 -4.32 14.07
C LYS A 127 -0.59 -3.05 14.79
N VAL A 128 -1.57 -2.34 14.24
CA VAL A 128 -2.26 -1.22 14.88
C VAL A 128 -3.69 -1.65 15.17
N SER A 129 -4.10 -1.53 16.40
CA SER A 129 -5.44 -1.89 16.87
C SER A 129 -5.82 -1.03 18.06
N ALA A 130 -7.07 -1.11 18.50
CA ALA A 130 -7.47 -0.62 19.81
C ALA A 130 -6.83 -1.47 20.93
N SER A 131 -6.95 -1.01 22.17
CA SER A 131 -6.43 -1.69 23.36
C SER A 131 -7.03 -3.09 23.54
N THR A 132 -8.29 -3.26 23.15
CA THR A 132 -8.99 -4.56 23.10
C THR A 132 -9.45 -4.87 21.67
N ASN A 133 -9.61 -6.15 21.34
CA ASN A 133 -10.05 -6.57 20.00
C ASN A 133 -11.54 -6.30 19.71
N GLN A 134 -12.28 -5.79 20.68
CA GLN A 134 -13.73 -5.52 20.59
C GLN A 134 -14.04 -4.02 20.51
N GLU A 135 -13.05 -3.17 20.72
CA GLU A 135 -13.21 -1.72 20.66
C GLU A 135 -12.81 -1.18 19.28
N ALA A 136 -13.47 -0.10 18.87
CA ALA A 136 -13.03 0.66 17.72
C ALA A 136 -11.77 1.46 18.04
N LEU A 137 -10.97 1.76 17.03
CA LEU A 137 -9.77 2.58 17.16
C LEU A 137 -10.15 4.05 17.45
N THR A 138 -9.68 4.58 18.58
CA THR A 138 -9.92 5.96 19.01
C THR A 138 -8.58 6.68 19.26
N PRO A 139 -8.56 8.02 19.36
CA PRO A 139 -7.32 8.75 19.63
C PRO A 139 -6.59 8.34 20.93
N THR A 140 -7.32 7.78 21.90
CA THR A 140 -6.82 7.48 23.25
C THR A 140 -6.48 6.01 23.48
N ASN A 141 -6.94 5.09 22.60
CA ASN A 141 -6.75 3.64 22.78
C ASN A 141 -5.83 2.98 21.73
N VAL A 142 -5.12 3.78 20.93
CA VAL A 142 -4.21 3.25 19.88
C VAL A 142 -3.11 2.38 20.51
N ARG A 143 -3.05 1.13 20.09
CA ARG A 143 -1.99 0.19 20.44
C ARG A 143 -1.24 -0.22 19.19
N VAL A 144 0.08 -0.08 19.20
CA VAL A 144 0.97 -0.49 18.12
C VAL A 144 1.91 -1.56 18.65
N VAL A 145 1.93 -2.71 17.98
CA VAL A 145 2.79 -3.85 18.34
C VAL A 145 3.60 -4.25 17.12
N ARG A 146 4.90 -4.40 17.30
CA ARG A 146 5.77 -4.99 16.28
C ARG A 146 5.59 -6.50 16.29
N GLU A 147 5.17 -7.06 15.18
CA GLU A 147 4.90 -8.50 15.04
C GLU A 147 6.08 -9.22 14.36
N THR A 148 6.66 -8.60 13.33
CA THR A 148 7.80 -9.17 12.60
C THR A 148 8.88 -8.12 12.29
N ASN A 149 10.06 -8.57 11.88
CA ASN A 149 11.23 -7.72 11.67
C ASN A 149 11.88 -7.93 10.28
N TYR A 150 11.11 -8.39 9.31
CA TYR A 150 11.64 -8.64 7.95
C TYR A 150 11.83 -7.37 7.15
N GLY A 151 11.01 -6.36 7.40
CA GLY A 151 10.94 -5.14 6.64
C GLY A 151 10.23 -5.33 5.29
N SER A 152 9.58 -4.29 4.87
CA SER A 152 8.74 -4.27 3.66
C SER A 152 9.38 -3.42 2.57
N SER A 153 9.06 -3.71 1.32
CA SER A 153 9.33 -2.84 0.18
C SER A 153 8.17 -1.87 -0.06
N TYR A 154 8.35 -0.92 -0.96
CA TYR A 154 7.36 0.12 -1.26
C TYR A 154 6.25 -0.35 -2.22
N GLN A 155 5.92 -1.63 -2.26
CA GLN A 155 4.77 -2.13 -3.01
C GLN A 155 3.55 -2.27 -2.09
N MET A 156 2.38 -1.95 -2.63
CA MET A 156 1.13 -2.17 -1.92
C MET A 156 0.93 -3.67 -1.70
N PRO A 157 0.59 -4.10 -0.47
CA PRO A 157 0.29 -5.48 -0.20
C PRO A 157 -1.03 -5.87 -0.86
N LEU A 158 -1.13 -7.13 -1.26
CA LEU A 158 -2.39 -7.72 -1.71
C LEU A 158 -3.10 -8.37 -0.54
N ARG A 159 -4.39 -8.10 -0.43
CA ARG A 159 -5.21 -8.77 0.56
C ARG A 159 -6.01 -9.89 -0.07
N ILE A 160 -5.77 -11.11 0.40
CA ILE A 160 -6.48 -12.32 -0.02
C ILE A 160 -7.11 -12.93 1.22
N ALA A 161 -8.45 -12.90 1.29
CA ALA A 161 -9.21 -13.26 2.49
C ALA A 161 -8.70 -12.47 3.73
N HIS A 162 -8.13 -13.16 4.71
CA HIS A 162 -7.60 -12.54 5.94
C HIS A 162 -6.08 -12.41 5.96
N VAL A 163 -5.41 -12.73 4.87
CA VAL A 163 -3.96 -12.64 4.75
C VAL A 163 -3.59 -11.39 3.95
N ALA A 164 -2.56 -10.67 4.38
CA ALA A 164 -1.92 -9.67 3.56
C ALA A 164 -0.61 -10.26 2.98
N LEU A 165 -0.50 -10.28 1.66
CA LEU A 165 0.73 -10.66 0.96
C LEU A 165 1.56 -9.40 0.72
N PHE A 166 2.79 -9.38 1.19
CA PHE A 166 3.68 -8.24 1.04
C PHE A 166 5.07 -8.66 0.54
N VAL A 167 5.70 -7.76 -0.15
CA VAL A 167 7.07 -7.95 -0.64
C VAL A 167 8.06 -7.47 0.41
N GLN A 168 9.02 -8.34 0.77
CA GLN A 168 10.07 -8.02 1.73
C GLN A 168 11.01 -6.93 1.18
N ARG A 169 11.69 -6.22 2.07
CA ARG A 169 12.53 -5.04 1.80
C ARG A 169 13.44 -5.11 0.57
N ALA A 170 14.08 -6.25 0.32
CA ALA A 170 14.97 -6.44 -0.83
C ALA A 170 14.22 -6.75 -2.15
N ALA A 171 12.89 -6.71 -2.15
CA ALA A 171 11.99 -7.01 -3.27
C ALA A 171 12.06 -8.44 -3.84
N ARG A 172 12.84 -9.34 -3.24
CA ARG A 172 13.06 -10.72 -3.75
C ARG A 172 12.17 -11.78 -3.10
N LYS A 173 11.49 -11.45 -2.00
CA LYS A 173 10.70 -12.41 -1.24
C LYS A 173 9.28 -11.92 -1.07
N LEU A 174 8.32 -12.80 -1.35
CA LEU A 174 6.90 -12.61 -1.04
C LEU A 174 6.60 -13.29 0.29
N ARG A 175 5.96 -12.56 1.19
CA ARG A 175 5.59 -13.06 2.53
C ARG A 175 4.11 -12.88 2.80
N GLU A 176 3.56 -13.75 3.63
CA GLU A 176 2.26 -13.55 4.27
C GLU A 176 2.40 -12.65 5.50
N PHE A 177 1.37 -11.92 5.83
CA PHE A 177 1.15 -11.38 7.17
C PHE A 177 -0.18 -11.95 7.66
N VAL A 178 -0.12 -12.93 8.55
CA VAL A 178 -1.26 -13.72 8.96
C VAL A 178 -1.22 -14.02 10.46
N TYR A 179 -2.39 -13.96 11.10
CA TYR A 179 -2.52 -14.32 12.49
C TYR A 179 -2.40 -15.85 12.67
N GLN A 180 -1.57 -16.28 13.60
CA GLN A 180 -1.41 -17.68 14.01
C GLN A 180 -1.89 -17.86 15.45
N PHE A 181 -2.90 -18.68 15.62
CA PHE A 181 -3.56 -18.89 16.91
C PHE A 181 -2.62 -19.54 17.94
N GLU A 182 -1.79 -20.49 17.51
CA GLU A 182 -0.89 -21.25 18.38
C GLU A 182 0.17 -20.37 19.07
N THR A 183 0.56 -19.28 18.41
CA THR A 183 1.56 -18.33 18.95
C THR A 183 0.93 -17.05 19.48
N ASP A 184 -0.38 -16.87 19.29
CA ASP A 184 -1.13 -15.64 19.57
C ASP A 184 -0.45 -14.39 18.96
N ALA A 185 0.09 -14.53 17.76
CA ALA A 185 0.85 -13.50 17.08
C ALA A 185 0.62 -13.50 15.57
N TYR A 186 0.96 -12.39 14.92
CA TYR A 186 1.07 -12.37 13.47
C TYR A 186 2.44 -12.89 13.06
N VAL A 187 2.45 -13.77 12.08
CA VAL A 187 3.66 -14.39 11.51
C VAL A 187 3.78 -14.04 10.02
N SER A 188 5.00 -14.13 9.50
CA SER A 188 5.28 -13.79 8.09
C SER A 188 6.09 -14.88 7.40
N PRO A 189 5.48 -16.05 7.10
CA PRO A 189 6.16 -17.13 6.38
C PRO A 189 6.59 -16.67 4.98
N ASP A 190 7.70 -17.23 4.52
CA ASP A 190 8.29 -16.97 3.21
C ASP A 190 7.64 -17.88 2.15
N LEU A 191 6.95 -17.30 1.18
CA LEU A 191 6.30 -18.01 0.08
C LEU A 191 7.22 -18.28 -1.11
N THR A 192 8.41 -17.71 -1.11
CA THR A 192 9.40 -17.83 -2.20
C THR A 192 10.53 -18.81 -1.90
N LEU A 193 10.51 -19.47 -0.74
CA LEU A 193 11.63 -20.28 -0.25
C LEU A 193 12.11 -21.33 -1.26
N LEU A 194 11.20 -21.98 -1.96
CA LEU A 194 11.53 -23.00 -2.98
C LEU A 194 11.67 -22.43 -4.40
N ALA A 195 11.47 -21.12 -4.57
CA ALA A 195 11.38 -20.44 -5.87
C ALA A 195 12.25 -19.16 -5.94
N GLU A 196 13.27 -19.05 -5.09
CA GLU A 196 14.12 -17.84 -5.01
C GLU A 196 14.76 -17.45 -6.35
N HIS A 197 15.04 -18.44 -7.21
CA HIS A 197 15.58 -18.23 -8.56
C HIS A 197 14.58 -17.56 -9.51
N ILE A 198 13.26 -17.68 -9.26
CA ILE A 198 12.21 -17.06 -10.08
C ILE A 198 12.09 -15.56 -9.74
N THR A 199 12.23 -15.19 -8.48
CA THR A 199 12.09 -13.81 -8.00
C THR A 199 13.41 -13.06 -7.86
N GLU A 200 14.51 -13.59 -8.41
CA GLU A 200 15.87 -13.10 -8.20
C GLU A 200 16.07 -11.62 -8.56
N THR A 201 15.44 -11.17 -9.65
CA THR A 201 15.57 -9.79 -10.12
C THR A 201 14.72 -8.79 -9.34
N GLY A 202 13.78 -9.28 -8.54
CA GLY A 202 12.95 -8.47 -7.63
C GLY A 202 11.58 -8.12 -8.20
N ILE A 203 10.56 -8.18 -7.33
CA ILE A 203 9.16 -7.90 -7.62
C ILE A 203 8.93 -6.39 -7.57
N THR A 204 8.37 -5.80 -8.62
CA THR A 204 8.09 -4.36 -8.71
C THR A 204 6.60 -4.04 -8.60
N GLN A 205 5.74 -4.95 -9.00
CA GLN A 205 4.28 -4.78 -8.94
C GLN A 205 3.60 -6.12 -8.76
N MET A 206 2.43 -6.11 -8.13
CA MET A 206 1.58 -7.28 -7.96
C MET A 206 0.13 -6.94 -8.31
N ALA A 207 -0.60 -7.91 -8.89
CA ALA A 207 -2.04 -7.87 -9.08
C ALA A 207 -2.64 -9.24 -8.74
N TYR A 208 -3.86 -9.28 -8.20
CA TYR A 208 -4.51 -10.51 -7.81
C TYR A 208 -5.67 -10.83 -8.73
N GLN A 209 -5.63 -11.98 -9.36
CA GLN A 209 -6.71 -12.62 -10.09
C GLN A 209 -7.37 -13.62 -9.14
N GLN A 210 -8.67 -13.44 -8.90
CA GLN A 210 -9.43 -14.32 -8.02
C GLN A 210 -10.06 -15.50 -8.79
N GLU A 211 -10.60 -15.23 -9.98
CA GLU A 211 -11.33 -16.18 -10.79
C GLU A 211 -10.77 -16.28 -12.23
N PRO A 212 -10.72 -17.51 -12.81
CA PRO A 212 -11.16 -18.80 -12.28
C PRO A 212 -10.16 -19.40 -11.28
N ASP A 213 -8.91 -19.00 -11.34
CA ASP A 213 -7.82 -19.50 -10.50
C ASP A 213 -7.23 -18.37 -9.66
N SER A 214 -6.97 -18.67 -8.39
CA SER A 214 -6.36 -17.73 -7.45
C SER A 214 -4.87 -17.54 -7.78
N ILE A 215 -4.54 -16.51 -8.55
CA ILE A 215 -3.19 -16.24 -9.03
C ILE A 215 -2.77 -14.81 -8.64
N VAL A 216 -1.62 -14.69 -8.01
CA VAL A 216 -0.93 -13.41 -7.81
C VAL A 216 0.04 -13.22 -8.97
N TRP A 217 -0.28 -12.29 -9.86
CA TRP A 217 0.57 -11.88 -10.96
C TRP A 217 1.60 -10.88 -10.47
N CYS A 218 2.86 -11.12 -10.78
CA CYS A 218 3.96 -10.24 -10.38
C CYS A 218 4.79 -9.83 -11.59
N VAL A 219 5.14 -8.56 -11.66
CA VAL A 219 6.11 -8.03 -12.61
C VAL A 219 7.46 -7.92 -11.91
N LEU A 220 8.50 -8.41 -12.57
CA LEU A 220 9.87 -8.32 -12.06
C LEU A 220 10.60 -7.11 -12.64
N THR A 221 11.71 -6.72 -12.00
CA THR A 221 12.54 -5.58 -12.41
C THR A 221 13.08 -5.71 -13.84
N ASP A 222 13.34 -6.94 -14.29
CA ASP A 222 13.79 -7.22 -15.66
C ASP A 222 12.66 -7.24 -16.70
N GLY A 223 11.40 -7.05 -16.28
CA GLY A 223 10.22 -7.09 -17.12
C GLY A 223 9.65 -8.49 -17.34
N THR A 224 10.13 -9.50 -16.62
CA THR A 224 9.53 -10.83 -16.62
C THR A 224 8.18 -10.82 -15.90
N LEU A 225 7.16 -11.45 -16.49
CA LEU A 225 5.90 -11.74 -15.84
C LEU A 225 5.98 -13.10 -15.17
N ILE A 226 5.63 -13.16 -13.89
CA ILE A 226 5.52 -14.42 -13.14
C ILE A 226 4.15 -14.50 -12.49
N GLY A 227 3.65 -15.72 -12.30
CA GLY A 227 2.43 -16.01 -11.58
C GLY A 227 2.74 -16.84 -10.33
N PHE A 228 1.97 -16.60 -9.30
CA PHE A 228 2.00 -17.36 -8.07
C PHE A 228 0.59 -17.87 -7.78
N THR A 229 0.36 -19.17 -8.04
CA THR A 229 -0.90 -19.83 -7.69
C THR A 229 -0.96 -19.96 -6.16
N TYR A 230 -1.95 -19.30 -5.57
CA TYR A 230 -2.10 -19.18 -4.13
C TYR A 230 -3.47 -19.69 -3.68
N GLN A 231 -3.53 -20.96 -3.28
CA GLN A 231 -4.71 -21.60 -2.69
C GLN A 231 -4.34 -22.16 -1.32
N ARG A 232 -4.33 -21.31 -0.34
CA ARG A 232 -3.83 -21.59 1.00
C ARG A 232 -4.56 -22.78 1.66
N ASP A 233 -5.87 -22.81 1.55
CA ASP A 233 -6.70 -23.86 2.16
C ASP A 233 -6.42 -25.25 1.56
N GLN A 234 -6.02 -25.31 0.31
CA GLN A 234 -5.61 -26.52 -0.40
C GLN A 234 -4.11 -26.79 -0.29
N LYS A 235 -3.34 -25.91 0.38
CA LYS A 235 -1.87 -25.94 0.46
C LYS A 235 -1.19 -25.95 -0.91
N VAL A 236 -1.82 -25.32 -1.92
CA VAL A 236 -1.23 -25.15 -3.25
C VAL A 236 -0.53 -23.79 -3.29
N LEU A 237 0.80 -23.84 -3.39
CA LEU A 237 1.70 -22.69 -3.46
C LEU A 237 2.68 -22.96 -4.59
N ALA A 238 2.40 -22.46 -5.80
CA ALA A 238 3.18 -22.79 -6.98
C ALA A 238 3.55 -21.54 -7.78
N TRP A 239 4.83 -21.40 -8.09
CA TRP A 239 5.37 -20.34 -8.92
C TRP A 239 5.52 -20.79 -10.36
N HIS A 240 5.19 -19.90 -11.30
CA HIS A 240 5.35 -20.15 -12.72
C HIS A 240 5.80 -18.88 -13.45
N LYS A 241 6.59 -19.05 -14.50
CA LYS A 241 7.14 -17.97 -15.31
C LYS A 241 6.44 -17.90 -16.66
N HIS A 242 6.13 -16.69 -17.11
CA HIS A 242 5.52 -16.41 -18.39
C HIS A 242 6.48 -15.67 -19.30
N ILE A 243 6.66 -16.19 -20.50
CA ILE A 243 7.48 -15.57 -21.53
C ILE A 243 6.56 -14.84 -22.49
N VAL A 244 6.65 -13.52 -22.52
CA VAL A 244 5.88 -12.69 -23.46
C VAL A 244 6.61 -12.63 -24.79
N GLY A 245 5.89 -12.84 -25.88
CA GLY A 245 6.46 -12.85 -27.23
C GLY A 245 7.01 -11.50 -27.67
N GLY A 246 7.97 -11.53 -28.61
CA GLY A 246 8.63 -10.35 -29.16
C GLY A 246 9.91 -9.95 -28.42
N VAL A 247 10.53 -8.86 -28.87
CA VAL A 247 11.79 -8.33 -28.32
C VAL A 247 11.62 -6.88 -27.88
N SER A 248 12.38 -6.46 -26.89
CA SER A 248 12.35 -5.09 -26.35
C SER A 248 13.41 -4.16 -26.96
N ASP A 249 14.45 -4.74 -27.56
CA ASP A 249 15.57 -4.02 -28.15
C ASP A 249 16.12 -4.70 -29.42
N ALA A 250 17.08 -4.05 -30.10
CA ALA A 250 17.73 -4.56 -31.29
C ALA A 250 18.70 -5.72 -31.01
N ALA A 251 19.08 -5.96 -29.77
CA ALA A 251 19.94 -7.06 -29.37
C ALA A 251 19.16 -8.38 -29.19
N GLY A 252 17.82 -8.33 -29.33
CA GLY A 252 16.97 -9.50 -29.19
C GLY A 252 16.58 -9.80 -27.73
N THR A 253 16.72 -8.83 -26.83
CA THR A 253 16.24 -8.98 -25.45
C THR A 253 14.73 -9.18 -25.46
N GLN A 254 14.22 -10.13 -24.69
CA GLN A 254 12.81 -10.45 -24.58
C GLN A 254 11.94 -9.21 -24.33
N ALA A 255 10.72 -9.18 -24.86
CA ALA A 255 9.73 -8.14 -24.56
C ALA A 255 9.51 -8.04 -23.04
N ARG A 256 9.27 -6.81 -22.56
CA ARG A 256 9.21 -6.50 -21.13
C ARG A 256 7.77 -6.18 -20.74
N VAL A 257 7.30 -6.81 -19.69
CA VAL A 257 6.08 -6.38 -19.00
C VAL A 257 6.47 -5.25 -18.05
N GLU A 258 5.81 -4.10 -18.18
CA GLU A 258 6.04 -2.92 -17.35
C GLU A 258 5.00 -2.76 -16.25
N SER A 259 3.78 -3.31 -16.46
CA SER A 259 2.69 -3.22 -15.48
C SER A 259 1.70 -4.37 -15.67
N VAL A 260 1.01 -4.73 -14.59
CA VAL A 260 -0.06 -5.73 -14.57
C VAL A 260 -1.25 -5.23 -13.76
N ALA A 261 -2.46 -5.50 -14.22
CA ALA A 261 -3.69 -5.21 -13.51
C ALA A 261 -4.70 -6.33 -13.71
N SER A 262 -5.47 -6.66 -12.68
CA SER A 262 -6.60 -7.57 -12.75
C SER A 262 -7.89 -6.76 -12.60
N VAL A 263 -8.84 -7.00 -13.51
CA VAL A 263 -10.13 -6.30 -13.56
C VAL A 263 -11.23 -7.35 -13.52
N PRO A 264 -12.21 -7.24 -12.60
CA PRO A 264 -13.34 -8.16 -12.60
C PRO A 264 -14.12 -8.11 -13.92
N GLY A 265 -14.25 -9.25 -14.57
CA GLY A 265 -15.07 -9.43 -15.78
C GLY A 265 -16.40 -10.12 -15.49
N SER A 266 -17.17 -10.46 -16.52
CA SER A 266 -18.49 -11.07 -16.36
C SER A 266 -18.45 -12.54 -15.91
N ASN A 267 -17.45 -13.31 -16.33
CA ASN A 267 -17.32 -14.74 -16.05
C ASN A 267 -15.98 -15.11 -15.39
N ARG A 268 -15.06 -14.18 -15.34
CA ARG A 268 -13.71 -14.34 -14.80
C ARG A 268 -13.06 -12.97 -14.64
N ASP A 269 -11.98 -12.93 -13.91
CA ASP A 269 -11.11 -11.74 -13.88
C ASP A 269 -10.29 -11.68 -15.18
N GLU A 270 -10.20 -10.49 -15.74
CA GLU A 270 -9.38 -10.18 -16.90
C GLU A 270 -8.05 -9.58 -16.45
N VAL A 271 -6.96 -10.18 -16.89
CA VAL A 271 -5.61 -9.72 -16.54
C VAL A 271 -5.03 -8.93 -17.71
N TYR A 272 -4.81 -7.65 -17.49
CA TYR A 272 -4.18 -6.76 -18.46
C TYR A 272 -2.73 -6.54 -18.12
N VAL A 273 -1.88 -6.52 -19.14
CA VAL A 273 -0.45 -6.22 -19.03
C VAL A 273 -0.07 -5.09 -19.98
N VAL A 274 0.85 -4.25 -19.55
CA VAL A 274 1.51 -3.28 -20.42
C VAL A 274 2.83 -3.88 -20.87
N VAL A 275 2.97 -4.11 -22.18
CA VAL A 275 4.15 -4.76 -22.76
C VAL A 275 4.93 -3.78 -23.61
N GLN A 276 6.23 -3.68 -23.36
CA GLN A 276 7.18 -2.93 -24.17
C GLN A 276 7.80 -3.86 -25.22
N ARG A 277 7.70 -3.46 -26.49
CA ARG A 277 8.31 -4.16 -27.63
C ARG A 277 9.03 -3.20 -28.56
N LEU A 278 10.02 -3.73 -29.28
CA LEU A 278 10.63 -3.06 -30.43
C LEU A 278 9.85 -3.45 -31.69
N VAL A 279 9.17 -2.50 -32.31
CA VAL A 279 8.40 -2.72 -33.55
C VAL A 279 8.86 -1.72 -34.60
N ASN A 280 9.33 -2.22 -35.74
CA ASN A 280 9.85 -1.39 -36.84
C ASN A 280 10.95 -0.42 -36.40
N GLY A 281 11.88 -0.89 -35.55
CA GLY A 281 13.00 -0.09 -35.04
C GLY A 281 12.63 0.95 -33.97
N ALA A 282 11.37 0.99 -33.50
CA ALA A 282 10.92 1.91 -32.45
C ALA A 282 10.35 1.17 -31.25
N THR A 283 10.66 1.65 -30.04
CA THR A 283 10.05 1.14 -28.81
C THR A 283 8.58 1.53 -28.78
N LYS A 284 7.72 0.52 -28.66
CA LYS A 284 6.26 0.67 -28.54
C LYS A 284 5.77 0.02 -27.25
N ARG A 285 4.66 0.52 -26.73
CA ARG A 285 3.95 -0.02 -25.56
C ARG A 285 2.54 -0.40 -25.98
N TYR A 286 2.11 -1.59 -25.58
CA TYR A 286 0.78 -2.12 -25.85
C TYR A 286 0.12 -2.52 -24.53
N VAL A 287 -1.18 -2.25 -24.42
CA VAL A 287 -2.02 -2.83 -23.38
C VAL A 287 -2.60 -4.11 -23.96
N GLU A 288 -2.30 -5.22 -23.35
CA GLU A 288 -2.68 -6.55 -23.84
C GLU A 288 -3.48 -7.28 -22.78
N LEU A 289 -4.48 -8.02 -23.20
CA LEU A 289 -5.24 -8.94 -22.36
C LEU A 289 -4.51 -10.29 -22.35
N LEU A 290 -4.20 -10.79 -21.16
CA LEU A 290 -3.67 -12.13 -21.01
C LEU A 290 -4.76 -13.13 -21.38
N SER A 291 -4.51 -13.95 -22.40
CA SER A 291 -5.47 -14.96 -22.83
C SER A 291 -5.74 -15.93 -21.67
N PRO A 292 -7.00 -16.27 -21.39
CA PRO A 292 -7.29 -17.40 -20.53
C PRO A 292 -6.75 -18.65 -21.20
N GLY A 293 -6.21 -19.57 -20.48
CA GLY A 293 -5.70 -20.83 -21.02
C GLY A 293 -6.70 -21.56 -21.94
N LEU A 294 -6.38 -22.77 -22.30
CA LEU A 294 -7.24 -23.64 -23.13
C LEU A 294 -8.70 -23.60 -22.67
N LEU A 295 -9.59 -23.15 -23.54
CA LEU A 295 -11.02 -23.37 -23.39
C LEU A 295 -11.33 -24.83 -23.80
N ASP A 296 -12.34 -25.44 -23.17
CA ASP A 296 -12.74 -26.85 -23.42
C ASP A 296 -13.02 -27.16 -24.88
N THR A 297 -13.21 -26.14 -25.74
CA THR A 297 -13.48 -26.23 -27.16
C THR A 297 -12.26 -26.02 -28.05
N GLU A 298 -11.11 -25.69 -27.47
CA GLU A 298 -9.88 -25.37 -28.20
C GLU A 298 -8.86 -26.50 -28.06
N THR A 299 -8.13 -26.78 -29.15
CA THR A 299 -7.01 -27.70 -29.11
C THR A 299 -5.75 -26.95 -28.65
N GLN A 300 -4.79 -27.67 -28.06
CA GLN A 300 -3.53 -27.07 -27.64
C GLN A 300 -2.76 -26.36 -28.75
N GLU A 301 -3.02 -26.80 -30.02
CA GLU A 301 -2.41 -26.21 -31.20
C GLU A 301 -2.97 -24.83 -31.56
N ASP A 302 -4.18 -24.50 -31.08
CA ASP A 302 -4.85 -23.21 -31.29
C ASP A 302 -4.49 -22.17 -30.21
N CYS A 303 -3.77 -22.57 -29.17
CA CYS A 303 -3.34 -21.69 -28.07
C CYS A 303 -1.99 -21.04 -28.39
N PHE A 304 -2.06 -19.87 -29.02
CA PHE A 304 -0.87 -19.03 -29.20
C PHE A 304 -0.67 -18.16 -27.97
N TYR A 305 0.28 -18.52 -27.13
CA TYR A 305 0.79 -17.61 -26.10
C TYR A 305 1.78 -16.65 -26.78
N VAL A 306 1.29 -15.47 -27.11
CA VAL A 306 2.11 -14.41 -27.71
C VAL A 306 2.70 -13.55 -26.62
#